data_cf8b198f7d9bacd7761bb993d61c029d
#
_entry.id   cf8b198f7d9bacd7761bb993d61c029d
#
_cell.length_a   1.000
_cell.length_b   1.000
_cell.length_c   1.000
_cell.angle_alpha   90.00
_cell.angle_beta   90.00
_cell.angle_gamma   90.00
#
_symmetry.space_group_name_H-M   'P 1'
#
loop_
_entity.id
_entity.type
_entity.pdbx_description
1 polymer ?
#
loop_
_entity_poly.entity_id
_entity_poly.type
_entity_poly.pdbx_seq_one_letter_code
_entity_poly.pdbx_strand_id
1 'polypeptide(L)'
;MERDVFVYVDLAGVPHLVGRLWARARKNKEGATFEYSDTWLQHPNRFSLEPALKLGPGPFHTVADSPMFGAIGDSAPDRWGRALMRRMERRRAEREGQTPRTLHEMDYLLLVDDEARAGALRFSEIEGGPFLRQEEAKRIPPLVDLPKLLSAAQHVMDETDTDEDLRLLFAPGSSLGGARPKASVREKDGHLAIAKFPRKDDEINTVLWEAVALALAQKAGIAVPPARVEAVADKPVLLLRRFDRDGKGRIPFLSAMSMLGAKDNETHSYLEIVDALRQYGAAPKADMEALWRRMVFSILISNTDDHLRNHGFLYAGSDGWRLSPAYDLNPVPTDIKPRILSTAINEDDSTASLALAMSVAGYFELETDRTREIAGQVGKAVSKWRREAARHGLSKTEIERMASAFEHEDLKEALTG
;
A
#
# COMPACT_ATOMS: atom_id res chain seq x y z
N MET A 1 5.29 -5.48 -28.99
CA MET A 1 4.93 -6.86 -28.61
C MET A 1 3.52 -6.78 -28.03
N GLU A 2 2.65 -7.67 -28.44
CA GLU A 2 1.28 -7.75 -27.90
C GLU A 2 1.23 -8.94 -26.94
N ARG A 3 0.65 -8.74 -25.76
CA ARG A 3 0.41 -9.80 -24.77
C ARG A 3 -1.00 -9.67 -24.27
N ASP A 4 -1.61 -10.79 -23.97
CA ASP A 4 -2.94 -10.85 -23.40
C ASP A 4 -3.03 -11.89 -22.30
N VAL A 5 -3.92 -11.66 -21.34
CA VAL A 5 -4.17 -12.55 -20.22
C VAL A 5 -5.64 -12.49 -19.81
N PHE A 6 -6.13 -13.59 -19.27
CA PHE A 6 -7.40 -13.67 -18.59
C PHE A 6 -7.25 -13.16 -17.16
N VAL A 7 -8.17 -12.30 -16.76
CA VAL A 7 -8.23 -11.67 -15.44
C VAL A 7 -9.32 -12.32 -14.62
N TYR A 8 -8.96 -12.80 -13.46
CA TYR A 8 -9.87 -13.38 -12.48
C TYR A 8 -9.89 -12.55 -11.21
N VAL A 9 -10.99 -12.63 -10.48
CA VAL A 9 -11.10 -12.14 -9.09
C VAL A 9 -11.42 -13.34 -8.19
N ASP A 10 -10.67 -13.43 -7.09
CA ASP A 10 -10.96 -14.41 -6.04
C ASP A 10 -12.00 -13.83 -5.08
N LEU A 11 -13.16 -14.46 -4.98
CA LEU A 11 -14.18 -14.11 -4.02
C LEU A 11 -14.38 -15.29 -3.06
N ALA A 12 -14.03 -15.10 -1.80
CA ALA A 12 -14.13 -16.13 -0.75
C ALA A 12 -13.39 -17.45 -1.10
N GLY A 13 -12.25 -17.37 -1.79
CA GLY A 13 -11.47 -18.53 -2.20
C GLY A 13 -11.90 -19.18 -3.52
N VAL A 14 -12.89 -18.60 -4.21
CA VAL A 14 -13.36 -19.06 -5.52
C VAL A 14 -12.98 -18.04 -6.59
N PRO A 15 -12.17 -18.43 -7.59
CA PRO A 15 -11.80 -17.53 -8.69
C PRO A 15 -12.93 -17.45 -9.73
N HIS A 16 -13.29 -16.22 -10.11
CA HIS A 16 -14.28 -15.92 -11.14
C HIS A 16 -13.60 -15.19 -12.30
N LEU A 17 -13.87 -15.61 -13.54
CA LEU A 17 -13.37 -14.91 -14.73
C LEU A 17 -14.05 -13.54 -14.85
N VAL A 18 -13.27 -12.49 -14.76
CA VAL A 18 -13.75 -11.11 -14.85
C VAL A 18 -13.67 -10.58 -16.28
N GLY A 19 -12.59 -10.90 -16.99
CA GLY A 19 -12.41 -10.41 -18.35
C GLY A 19 -11.05 -10.75 -18.91
N ARG A 20 -10.69 -10.04 -19.97
CA ARG A 20 -9.41 -10.19 -20.68
C ARG A 20 -8.68 -8.86 -20.77
N LEU A 21 -7.39 -8.90 -20.57
CA LEU A 21 -6.49 -7.75 -20.64
C LEU A 21 -5.51 -7.93 -21.78
N TRP A 22 -5.39 -6.93 -22.64
CA TRP A 22 -4.37 -6.85 -23.69
C TRP A 22 -3.46 -5.67 -23.39
N ALA A 23 -2.15 -5.83 -23.54
CA ALA A 23 -1.19 -4.75 -23.48
C ALA A 23 -0.37 -4.69 -24.78
N ARG A 24 -0.17 -3.48 -25.27
CA ARG A 24 0.60 -3.20 -26.48
C ARG A 24 1.67 -2.16 -26.18
N ALA A 25 2.92 -2.52 -26.46
CA ALA A 25 4.04 -1.58 -26.39
C ALA A 25 4.46 -1.18 -27.82
N ARG A 26 4.45 0.13 -28.12
CA ARG A 26 4.89 0.69 -29.40
C ARG A 26 5.74 1.93 -29.16
N LYS A 27 6.98 1.95 -29.67
CA LYS A 27 7.92 3.09 -29.54
C LYS A 27 8.05 3.59 -28.08
N ASN A 28 8.29 2.68 -27.14
CA ASN A 28 8.39 2.95 -25.69
C ASN A 28 7.11 3.54 -25.03
N LYS A 29 5.99 3.55 -25.71
CA LYS A 29 4.68 3.82 -25.10
C LYS A 29 3.92 2.52 -24.94
N GLU A 30 3.41 2.29 -23.76
CA GLU A 30 2.56 1.15 -23.43
C GLU A 30 1.13 1.63 -23.19
N GLY A 31 0.17 0.82 -23.61
CA GLY A 31 -1.24 1.04 -23.33
C GLY A 31 -1.93 -0.29 -23.17
N ALA A 32 -2.99 -0.32 -22.41
CA ALA A 32 -3.77 -1.51 -22.15
C ALA A 32 -5.21 -1.37 -22.64
N THR A 33 -5.80 -2.51 -22.98
CA THR A 33 -7.21 -2.66 -23.30
C THR A 33 -7.77 -3.77 -22.39
N PHE A 34 -8.92 -3.53 -21.80
CA PHE A 34 -9.61 -4.51 -20.96
C PHE A 34 -11.05 -4.68 -21.44
N GLU A 35 -11.56 -5.89 -21.42
CA GLU A 35 -12.95 -6.20 -21.73
C GLU A 35 -13.50 -7.18 -20.69
N TYR A 36 -14.69 -6.86 -20.16
CA TYR A 36 -15.38 -7.77 -19.23
C TYR A 36 -15.90 -8.99 -19.98
N SER A 37 -15.84 -10.16 -19.32
CA SER A 37 -16.49 -11.36 -19.83
C SER A 37 -18.01 -11.28 -19.63
N ASP A 38 -18.78 -11.88 -20.55
CA ASP A 38 -20.24 -11.96 -20.42
C ASP A 38 -20.65 -12.70 -19.13
N THR A 39 -19.88 -13.71 -18.72
CA THR A 39 -20.11 -14.43 -17.47
C THR A 39 -19.99 -13.53 -16.25
N TRP A 40 -19.02 -12.59 -16.26
CA TRP A 40 -18.90 -11.61 -15.19
C TRP A 40 -20.01 -10.57 -15.20
N LEU A 41 -20.37 -10.07 -16.37
CA LEU A 41 -21.45 -9.10 -16.52
C LEU A 41 -22.82 -9.64 -16.06
N GLN A 42 -22.99 -10.97 -16.05
CA GLN A 42 -24.19 -11.65 -15.55
C GLN A 42 -24.03 -12.18 -14.13
N HIS A 43 -22.81 -12.11 -13.55
CA HIS A 43 -22.55 -12.67 -12.22
C HIS A 43 -23.27 -11.87 -11.12
N PRO A 44 -23.95 -12.53 -10.14
CA PRO A 44 -24.71 -11.83 -9.09
C PRO A 44 -23.84 -10.92 -8.22
N ASN A 45 -22.58 -11.30 -7.98
CA ASN A 45 -21.62 -10.53 -7.18
C ASN A 45 -20.67 -9.69 -8.04
N ARG A 46 -21.08 -9.34 -9.29
CA ARG A 46 -20.26 -8.49 -10.16
C ARG A 46 -20.06 -7.08 -9.58
N PHE A 47 -18.90 -6.55 -9.79
CA PHE A 47 -18.58 -5.13 -9.47
C PHE A 47 -17.58 -4.59 -10.48
N SER A 48 -17.48 -3.27 -10.60
CA SER A 48 -16.44 -2.57 -11.37
C SER A 48 -15.09 -2.70 -10.66
N LEU A 49 -14.05 -3.14 -11.36
CA LEU A 49 -12.70 -3.26 -10.77
C LEU A 49 -12.18 -1.91 -10.26
N GLU A 50 -12.54 -0.84 -10.94
CA GLU A 50 -12.27 0.56 -10.57
C GLU A 50 -13.34 1.46 -11.21
N PRO A 51 -13.48 2.73 -10.78
CA PRO A 51 -14.48 3.64 -11.33
C PRO A 51 -14.37 3.88 -12.85
N ALA A 52 -13.16 3.82 -13.41
CA ALA A 52 -12.93 3.96 -14.84
C ALA A 52 -13.37 2.74 -15.66
N LEU A 53 -13.44 1.56 -15.05
CA LEU A 53 -13.88 0.30 -15.66
C LEU A 53 -15.34 0.01 -15.28
N LYS A 54 -16.26 0.87 -15.72
CA LYS A 54 -17.71 0.67 -15.46
C LYS A 54 -18.20 -0.67 -16.05
N LEU A 55 -19.09 -1.35 -15.32
CA LEU A 55 -19.71 -2.59 -15.82
C LEU A 55 -20.46 -2.31 -17.14
N GLY A 56 -20.05 -2.99 -18.20
CA GLY A 56 -20.66 -2.86 -19.51
C GLY A 56 -19.90 -3.68 -20.55
N PRO A 57 -20.53 -4.00 -21.70
CA PRO A 57 -19.90 -4.72 -22.80
C PRO A 57 -18.92 -3.80 -23.57
N GLY A 58 -17.98 -4.43 -24.24
CA GLY A 58 -17.01 -3.79 -25.12
C GLY A 58 -15.71 -3.40 -24.43
N PRO A 59 -14.71 -2.98 -25.25
CA PRO A 59 -13.37 -2.73 -24.77
C PRO A 59 -13.24 -1.36 -24.08
N PHE A 60 -12.55 -1.35 -22.95
CA PHE A 60 -12.06 -0.16 -22.29
C PHE A 60 -10.58 0.03 -22.64
N HIS A 61 -10.15 1.27 -22.85
CA HIS A 61 -8.76 1.60 -23.17
C HIS A 61 -8.18 2.53 -22.11
N THR A 62 -6.91 2.34 -21.78
CA THR A 62 -6.23 3.29 -20.91
C THR A 62 -6.08 4.64 -21.61
N VAL A 63 -6.15 5.72 -20.83
CA VAL A 63 -5.92 7.08 -21.36
C VAL A 63 -4.44 7.29 -21.72
N ALA A 64 -4.17 8.32 -22.50
CA ALA A 64 -2.81 8.68 -22.88
C ALA A 64 -1.92 8.83 -21.62
N ASP A 65 -0.70 8.30 -21.72
CA ASP A 65 0.31 8.29 -20.66
C ASP A 65 -0.07 7.47 -19.37
N SER A 66 -1.10 6.62 -19.49
CA SER A 66 -1.44 5.61 -18.48
C SER A 66 -1.21 4.22 -19.08
N PRO A 67 -0.13 3.52 -18.73
CA PRO A 67 0.22 2.24 -19.34
C PRO A 67 -0.69 1.07 -18.92
N MET A 68 -1.38 1.21 -17.78
CA MET A 68 -2.20 0.16 -17.16
C MET A 68 -3.41 0.78 -16.42
N PHE A 69 -4.49 0.02 -16.26
CA PHE A 69 -5.61 0.36 -15.40
C PHE A 69 -5.19 0.32 -13.93
N GLY A 70 -5.74 1.23 -13.12
CA GLY A 70 -5.34 1.41 -11.73
C GLY A 70 -5.50 0.15 -10.88
N ALA A 71 -6.67 -0.48 -10.91
CA ALA A 71 -6.95 -1.71 -10.15
C ALA A 71 -6.00 -2.87 -10.52
N ILE A 72 -5.67 -2.98 -11.81
CA ILE A 72 -4.73 -3.99 -12.29
C ILE A 72 -3.30 -3.61 -11.86
N GLY A 73 -2.95 -2.33 -11.99
CA GLY A 73 -1.67 -1.78 -11.55
C GLY A 73 -1.39 -1.93 -10.05
N ASP A 74 -2.42 -1.80 -9.21
CA ASP A 74 -2.31 -2.03 -7.75
C ASP A 74 -1.93 -3.48 -7.39
N SER A 75 -2.19 -4.43 -8.30
CA SER A 75 -1.77 -5.82 -8.16
C SER A 75 -0.36 -6.11 -8.70
N ALA A 76 0.28 -5.13 -9.34
CA ALA A 76 1.67 -5.19 -9.80
C ALA A 76 2.64 -4.84 -8.64
N PRO A 77 3.96 -5.07 -8.81
CA PRO A 77 4.92 -4.78 -7.76
C PRO A 77 5.09 -3.28 -7.49
N ASP A 78 5.36 -2.97 -6.24
CA ASP A 78 5.77 -1.63 -5.81
C ASP A 78 7.18 -1.25 -6.34
N ARG A 79 7.68 -0.07 -5.94
CA ARG A 79 9.01 0.41 -6.37
C ARG A 79 10.15 -0.52 -5.98
N TRP A 80 10.07 -1.15 -4.79
CA TRP A 80 11.06 -2.12 -4.34
C TRP A 80 11.02 -3.39 -5.19
N GLY A 81 9.87 -4.00 -5.38
CA GLY A 81 9.69 -5.18 -6.23
C GLY A 81 10.13 -4.93 -7.67
N ARG A 82 9.81 -3.76 -8.24
CA ARG A 82 10.29 -3.36 -9.57
C ARG A 82 11.82 -3.23 -9.64
N ALA A 83 12.46 -2.74 -8.58
CA ALA A 83 13.92 -2.68 -8.51
C ALA A 83 14.54 -4.08 -8.53
N LEU A 84 13.98 -5.02 -7.76
CA LEU A 84 14.40 -6.43 -7.77
C LEU A 84 14.24 -7.06 -9.17
N MET A 85 13.10 -6.86 -9.83
CA MET A 85 12.85 -7.38 -11.18
C MET A 85 13.85 -6.86 -12.21
N ARG A 86 14.16 -5.55 -12.17
CA ARG A 86 15.18 -4.98 -13.07
C ARG A 86 16.57 -5.56 -12.80
N ARG A 87 16.93 -5.86 -11.55
CA ARG A 87 18.20 -6.53 -11.22
C ARG A 87 18.22 -7.96 -11.75
N MET A 88 17.12 -8.71 -11.57
CA MET A 88 17.00 -10.07 -12.11
C MET A 88 17.15 -10.09 -13.63
N GLU A 89 16.53 -9.14 -14.35
CA GLU A 89 16.65 -9.03 -15.80
C GLU A 89 18.09 -8.73 -16.23
N ARG A 90 18.80 -7.82 -15.54
CA ARG A 90 20.22 -7.55 -15.83
C ARG A 90 21.07 -8.80 -15.68
N ARG A 91 20.93 -9.53 -14.57
CA ARG A 91 21.68 -10.78 -14.33
C ARG A 91 21.34 -11.89 -15.32
N ARG A 92 20.07 -11.97 -15.73
CA ARG A 92 19.67 -12.89 -16.79
C ARG A 92 20.42 -12.56 -18.10
N ALA A 93 20.39 -11.31 -18.49
CA ALA A 93 21.04 -10.84 -19.71
C ALA A 93 22.56 -11.05 -19.69
N GLU A 94 23.22 -10.78 -18.56
CA GLU A 94 24.66 -11.05 -18.37
C GLU A 94 24.99 -12.53 -18.56
N ARG A 95 24.23 -13.45 -17.95
CA ARG A 95 24.43 -14.90 -18.11
C ARG A 95 24.23 -15.38 -19.54
N GLU A 96 23.30 -14.77 -20.26
CA GLU A 96 22.96 -15.12 -21.64
C GLU A 96 23.79 -14.36 -22.66
N GLY A 97 24.71 -13.47 -22.25
CA GLY A 97 25.49 -12.61 -23.13
C GLY A 97 24.64 -11.65 -23.95
N GLN A 98 23.49 -11.21 -23.41
CA GLN A 98 22.52 -10.36 -24.07
C GLN A 98 22.45 -8.97 -23.45
N THR A 99 21.83 -8.01 -24.17
CA THR A 99 21.48 -6.72 -23.57
C THR A 99 20.22 -6.87 -22.72
N PRO A 100 20.18 -6.30 -21.50
CA PRO A 100 18.98 -6.31 -20.67
C PRO A 100 17.80 -5.63 -21.41
N ARG A 101 16.66 -6.29 -21.42
CA ARG A 101 15.46 -5.72 -22.02
C ARG A 101 14.80 -4.69 -21.09
N THR A 102 14.12 -3.71 -21.65
CA THR A 102 13.23 -2.83 -20.88
C THR A 102 12.01 -3.63 -20.42
N LEU A 103 11.74 -3.63 -19.12
CA LEU A 103 10.52 -4.22 -18.57
C LEU A 103 9.38 -3.22 -18.67
N HIS A 104 8.26 -3.66 -19.21
CA HIS A 104 7.01 -2.92 -19.33
C HIS A 104 6.04 -3.26 -18.19
N GLU A 105 4.94 -2.51 -18.06
CA GLU A 105 3.95 -2.74 -17.00
C GLU A 105 3.39 -4.17 -17.01
N MET A 106 3.14 -4.72 -18.19
CA MET A 106 2.71 -6.10 -18.33
C MET A 106 3.77 -7.10 -17.84
N ASP A 107 5.07 -6.83 -18.05
CA ASP A 107 6.15 -7.67 -17.51
C ASP A 107 6.13 -7.65 -15.98
N TYR A 108 6.03 -6.46 -15.38
CA TYR A 108 5.94 -6.33 -13.93
C TYR A 108 4.72 -7.05 -13.38
N LEU A 109 3.55 -6.88 -14.00
CA LEU A 109 2.32 -7.52 -13.59
C LEU A 109 2.42 -9.05 -13.59
N LEU A 110 2.91 -9.64 -14.67
CA LEU A 110 2.87 -11.09 -14.87
C LEU A 110 4.00 -11.84 -14.14
N LEU A 111 5.04 -11.15 -13.71
CA LEU A 111 6.14 -11.75 -12.96
C LEU A 111 5.84 -11.92 -11.46
N VAL A 112 4.83 -11.26 -10.92
CA VAL A 112 4.44 -11.37 -9.49
C VAL A 112 3.90 -12.77 -9.20
N ASP A 113 4.35 -13.37 -8.11
CA ASP A 113 3.81 -14.63 -7.58
C ASP A 113 2.31 -14.46 -7.26
N ASP A 114 1.50 -15.43 -7.69
CA ASP A 114 0.04 -15.35 -7.53
C ASP A 114 -0.36 -15.24 -6.05
N GLU A 115 0.24 -16.02 -5.17
CA GLU A 115 -0.11 -16.02 -3.75
C GLU A 115 0.25 -14.70 -3.04
N ALA A 116 1.38 -14.12 -3.42
CA ALA A 116 1.89 -12.88 -2.84
C ALA A 116 1.21 -11.62 -3.40
N ARG A 117 0.56 -11.71 -4.53
CA ARG A 117 -0.11 -10.59 -5.21
C ARG A 117 -1.06 -9.84 -4.29
N ALA A 118 -1.04 -8.50 -4.36
CA ALA A 118 -1.96 -7.65 -3.61
C ALA A 118 -3.40 -7.79 -4.11
N GLY A 119 -4.34 -7.73 -3.17
CA GLY A 119 -5.76 -7.84 -3.46
C GLY A 119 -6.18 -9.23 -3.93
N ALA A 120 -7.23 -9.27 -4.73
CA ALA A 120 -7.88 -10.52 -5.16
C ALA A 120 -7.74 -10.82 -6.65
N LEU A 121 -7.05 -9.97 -7.43
CA LEU A 121 -6.86 -10.23 -8.86
C LEU A 121 -5.85 -11.35 -9.08
N ARG A 122 -6.16 -12.21 -10.07
CA ARG A 122 -5.34 -13.34 -10.49
C ARG A 122 -5.30 -13.39 -12.02
N PHE A 123 -4.21 -13.89 -12.57
CA PHE A 123 -3.98 -13.86 -14.02
C PHE A 123 -3.62 -15.25 -14.56
N SER A 124 -4.11 -15.55 -15.75
CA SER A 124 -3.80 -16.79 -16.50
C SER A 124 -3.63 -16.47 -17.99
N GLU A 125 -2.69 -17.14 -18.66
CA GLU A 125 -2.53 -17.03 -20.12
C GLU A 125 -3.59 -17.87 -20.88
N ILE A 126 -4.23 -18.81 -20.21
CA ILE A 126 -5.22 -19.72 -20.80
C ILE A 126 -6.50 -19.60 -19.98
N GLU A 127 -7.65 -19.47 -20.64
CA GLU A 127 -8.94 -19.46 -19.97
C GLU A 127 -9.16 -20.79 -19.21
N GLY A 128 -9.48 -20.69 -17.91
CA GLY A 128 -9.58 -21.85 -17.03
C GLY A 128 -8.26 -22.55 -16.74
N GLY A 129 -7.14 -22.02 -17.21
CA GLY A 129 -5.81 -22.57 -17.00
C GLY A 129 -5.21 -22.24 -15.65
N PRO A 130 -3.96 -22.70 -15.37
CA PRO A 130 -3.28 -22.40 -14.14
C PRO A 130 -2.99 -20.88 -14.02
N PHE A 131 -3.02 -20.37 -12.78
CA PHE A 131 -2.62 -18.99 -12.54
C PHE A 131 -1.10 -18.83 -12.68
N LEU A 132 -0.70 -17.65 -13.16
CA LEU A 132 0.69 -17.35 -13.40
C LEU A 132 1.50 -17.35 -12.11
N ARG A 133 2.71 -17.89 -12.18
CA ARG A 133 3.66 -17.96 -11.05
C ARG A 133 3.14 -18.71 -9.82
N GLN A 134 2.27 -19.69 -10.00
CA GLN A 134 1.77 -20.58 -8.94
C GLN A 134 2.70 -21.81 -8.74
N GLU A 135 4.00 -21.68 -8.94
CA GLU A 135 4.96 -22.78 -8.82
C GLU A 135 5.20 -23.17 -7.35
N GLU A 136 5.07 -24.45 -7.01
CA GLU A 136 5.32 -24.97 -5.64
C GLU A 136 6.74 -24.69 -5.12
N ALA A 137 7.72 -24.58 -6.00
CA ALA A 137 9.13 -24.34 -5.66
C ALA A 137 9.43 -22.88 -5.21
N LYS A 138 8.48 -21.96 -5.38
CA LYS A 138 8.64 -20.53 -5.06
C LYS A 138 7.65 -20.05 -4.00
N ARG A 139 7.33 -20.90 -3.04
CA ARG A 139 6.43 -20.54 -1.94
C ARG A 139 6.93 -19.35 -1.16
N ILE A 140 6.00 -18.53 -0.69
CA ILE A 140 6.28 -17.45 0.25
C ILE A 140 7.07 -18.03 1.44
N PRO A 141 8.29 -17.49 1.75
CA PRO A 141 9.12 -18.02 2.79
C PRO A 141 8.40 -18.03 4.15
N PRO A 142 8.60 -19.07 4.95
CA PRO A 142 8.10 -19.09 6.31
C PRO A 142 8.88 -18.08 7.18
N LEU A 143 8.28 -17.67 8.28
CA LEU A 143 8.86 -16.69 9.20
C LEU A 143 10.25 -17.08 9.70
N VAL A 144 10.56 -18.37 9.78
CA VAL A 144 11.90 -18.89 10.19
C VAL A 144 13.01 -18.43 9.24
N ASP A 145 12.70 -18.06 8.01
CA ASP A 145 13.67 -17.58 7.04
C ASP A 145 13.94 -16.06 7.10
N LEU A 146 13.37 -15.33 8.07
CA LEU A 146 13.61 -13.88 8.26
C LEU A 146 15.10 -13.51 8.27
N PRO A 147 16.01 -14.26 8.94
CA PRO A 147 17.45 -13.93 8.90
C PRO A 147 18.03 -13.94 7.48
N LYS A 148 17.63 -14.91 6.65
CA LYS A 148 18.06 -15.01 5.26
C LYS A 148 17.49 -13.86 4.41
N LEU A 149 16.20 -13.54 4.60
CA LEU A 149 15.54 -12.43 3.92
C LEU A 149 16.17 -11.07 4.27
N LEU A 150 16.51 -10.86 5.54
CA LEU A 150 17.20 -9.66 6.00
C LEU A 150 18.58 -9.55 5.36
N SER A 151 19.37 -10.64 5.35
CA SER A 151 20.69 -10.67 4.71
C SER A 151 20.60 -10.41 3.21
N ALA A 152 19.67 -11.07 2.51
CA ALA A 152 19.44 -10.85 1.08
C ALA A 152 19.05 -9.40 0.78
N ALA A 153 18.17 -8.80 1.60
CA ALA A 153 17.78 -7.39 1.44
C ALA A 153 18.98 -6.45 1.63
N GLN A 154 19.90 -6.75 2.55
CA GLN A 154 21.14 -5.99 2.75
C GLN A 154 22.08 -6.13 1.56
N HIS A 155 22.28 -7.33 1.05
CA HIS A 155 23.10 -7.56 -0.16
C HIS A 155 22.55 -6.76 -1.35
N VAL A 156 21.23 -6.69 -1.53
CA VAL A 156 20.63 -5.87 -2.59
C VAL A 156 20.91 -4.38 -2.39
N MET A 157 20.85 -3.88 -1.14
CA MET A 157 21.14 -2.48 -0.84
C MET A 157 22.63 -2.14 -1.00
N ASP A 158 23.52 -3.06 -0.61
CA ASP A 158 24.98 -2.92 -0.72
C ASP A 158 25.49 -3.27 -2.15
N GLU A 159 24.62 -3.61 -3.10
CA GLU A 159 24.92 -4.03 -4.48
C GLU A 159 25.84 -5.27 -4.58
N THR A 160 25.78 -6.12 -3.57
CA THR A 160 26.54 -7.39 -3.46
C THR A 160 25.65 -8.62 -3.59
N ASP A 161 24.40 -8.42 -4.01
CA ASP A 161 23.39 -9.47 -4.11
C ASP A 161 23.79 -10.60 -5.07
N THR A 162 23.35 -11.79 -4.75
CA THR A 162 23.46 -12.98 -5.58
C THR A 162 22.13 -13.30 -6.29
N ASP A 163 22.17 -14.23 -7.24
CA ASP A 163 20.94 -14.75 -7.87
C ASP A 163 20.02 -15.43 -6.83
N GLU A 164 20.60 -16.04 -5.79
CA GLU A 164 19.85 -16.66 -4.70
C GLU A 164 19.15 -15.62 -3.83
N ASP A 165 19.84 -14.53 -3.47
CA ASP A 165 19.26 -13.41 -2.73
C ASP A 165 18.05 -12.81 -3.48
N LEU A 166 18.22 -12.57 -4.78
CA LEU A 166 17.13 -12.03 -5.60
C LEU A 166 15.95 -13.00 -5.70
N ARG A 167 16.20 -14.30 -5.87
CA ARG A 167 15.13 -15.31 -5.87
C ARG A 167 14.40 -15.37 -4.54
N LEU A 168 15.14 -15.34 -3.43
CA LEU A 168 14.56 -15.38 -2.09
C LEU A 168 13.67 -14.18 -1.80
N LEU A 169 14.09 -12.97 -2.17
CA LEU A 169 13.31 -11.74 -1.99
C LEU A 169 12.16 -11.63 -2.98
N PHE A 170 12.32 -12.18 -4.18
CA PHE A 170 11.34 -12.08 -5.24
C PHE A 170 10.25 -13.15 -5.15
N ALA A 171 10.56 -14.35 -4.61
CA ALA A 171 9.59 -15.41 -4.39
C ALA A 171 8.33 -14.93 -3.64
N PRO A 172 8.47 -14.07 -2.62
CA PRO A 172 7.33 -13.52 -1.91
C PRO A 172 6.47 -12.52 -2.67
N GLY A 173 6.87 -12.09 -3.88
CA GLY A 173 6.12 -11.12 -4.67
C GLY A 173 6.07 -9.71 -4.06
N SER A 174 5.31 -8.82 -4.68
CA SER A 174 5.19 -7.44 -4.22
C SER A 174 4.26 -7.31 -3.02
N SER A 175 4.59 -6.38 -2.17
CA SER A 175 3.73 -5.90 -1.09
C SER A 175 3.05 -4.58 -1.46
N LEU A 176 2.04 -4.21 -0.68
CA LEU A 176 1.39 -2.91 -0.79
C LEU A 176 2.38 -1.78 -0.44
N GLY A 177 2.72 -0.95 -1.41
CA GLY A 177 3.36 0.36 -1.29
C GLY A 177 4.85 0.43 -0.95
N GLY A 178 5.53 1.42 -1.53
CA GLY A 178 6.81 1.97 -1.09
C GLY A 178 8.08 1.44 -1.75
N ALA A 179 9.18 2.18 -1.54
CA ALA A 179 10.52 1.88 -2.08
C ALA A 179 11.45 1.18 -1.08
N ARG A 180 11.00 0.97 0.15
CA ARG A 180 11.82 0.39 1.23
C ARG A 180 11.90 -1.13 1.14
N PRO A 181 13.02 -1.73 1.58
CA PRO A 181 13.20 -3.17 1.57
C PRO A 181 12.13 -3.90 2.37
N LYS A 182 11.48 -4.86 1.74
CA LYS A 182 10.43 -5.67 2.36
C LYS A 182 10.28 -7.01 1.64
N ALA A 183 9.65 -7.95 2.30
CA ALA A 183 9.30 -9.23 1.72
C ALA A 183 7.98 -9.74 2.31
N SER A 184 7.21 -10.52 1.54
CA SER A 184 6.10 -11.29 2.11
C SER A 184 6.65 -12.51 2.84
N VAL A 185 6.06 -12.82 3.97
CA VAL A 185 6.41 -14.01 4.77
C VAL A 185 5.13 -14.71 5.22
N ARG A 186 5.23 -16.01 5.49
CA ARG A 186 4.14 -16.81 6.04
C ARG A 186 4.35 -17.00 7.54
N GLU A 187 3.38 -16.58 8.32
CA GLU A 187 3.34 -16.81 9.77
C GLU A 187 3.07 -18.27 10.12
N LYS A 188 3.35 -18.64 11.37
CA LYS A 188 3.15 -20.03 11.84
C LYS A 188 1.69 -20.50 11.76
N ASP A 189 0.75 -19.57 11.89
CA ASP A 189 -0.69 -19.82 11.77
C ASP A 189 -1.19 -19.83 10.30
N GLY A 190 -0.27 -19.70 9.33
CA GLY A 190 -0.55 -19.72 7.90
C GLY A 190 -0.91 -18.39 7.28
N HIS A 191 -1.08 -17.32 8.06
CA HIS A 191 -1.37 -15.99 7.54
C HIS A 191 -0.17 -15.38 6.83
N LEU A 192 -0.44 -14.51 5.86
CA LEU A 192 0.59 -13.74 5.19
C LEU A 192 0.87 -12.45 5.95
N ALA A 193 2.15 -12.12 6.07
CA ALA A 193 2.63 -10.86 6.63
C ALA A 193 3.66 -10.22 5.69
N ILE A 194 3.84 -8.91 5.85
CA ILE A 194 4.91 -8.15 5.22
C ILE A 194 5.99 -7.92 6.27
N ALA A 195 7.21 -8.35 5.97
CA ALA A 195 8.39 -8.05 6.76
C ALA A 195 9.06 -6.80 6.16
N LYS A 196 9.15 -5.71 6.94
CA LYS A 196 9.87 -4.48 6.56
C LYS A 196 11.23 -4.46 7.22
N PHE A 197 12.29 -4.24 6.43
CA PHE A 197 13.67 -4.30 6.87
C PHE A 197 14.27 -2.89 7.01
N PRO A 198 15.19 -2.65 7.98
CA PRO A 198 15.92 -1.41 8.10
C PRO A 198 16.92 -1.24 6.95
N ARG A 199 17.18 0.00 6.58
CA ARG A 199 18.26 0.36 5.66
C ARG A 199 19.48 0.83 6.44
N LYS A 200 20.66 0.67 5.85
CA LYS A 200 21.92 1.10 6.47
C LYS A 200 22.08 2.63 6.46
N ASP A 201 21.50 3.28 5.46
CA ASP A 201 21.52 4.72 5.24
C ASP A 201 20.33 5.45 5.90
N ASP A 202 19.54 4.76 6.73
CA ASP A 202 18.47 5.40 7.47
C ASP A 202 19.01 6.36 8.52
N GLU A 203 18.61 7.63 8.45
CA GLU A 203 18.98 8.66 9.41
C GLU A 203 18.30 8.47 10.78
N ILE A 204 17.15 7.80 10.79
CA ILE A 204 16.36 7.42 11.94
C ILE A 204 15.94 5.96 11.81
N ASN A 205 15.63 5.27 12.89
CA ASN A 205 15.14 3.88 12.81
C ASN A 205 13.69 3.84 12.31
N THR A 206 13.50 3.96 11.00
CA THR A 206 12.17 4.05 10.37
C THR A 206 11.29 2.83 10.68
N VAL A 207 11.88 1.64 10.82
CA VAL A 207 11.14 0.40 11.19
C VAL A 207 10.51 0.52 12.56
N LEU A 208 11.26 1.00 13.54
CA LEU A 208 10.74 1.20 14.90
C LEU A 208 9.79 2.40 14.97
N TRP A 209 10.05 3.47 14.23
CA TRP A 209 9.16 4.63 14.20
C TRP A 209 7.82 4.34 13.53
N GLU A 210 7.79 3.49 12.49
CA GLU A 210 6.53 3.00 11.94
C GLU A 210 5.78 2.13 12.98
N ALA A 211 6.48 1.27 13.72
CA ALA A 211 5.87 0.48 14.79
C ALA A 211 5.27 1.38 15.90
N VAL A 212 5.98 2.43 16.30
CA VAL A 212 5.49 3.45 17.24
C VAL A 212 4.24 4.13 16.71
N ALA A 213 4.26 4.58 15.44
CA ALA A 213 3.12 5.24 14.80
C ALA A 213 1.89 4.33 14.74
N LEU A 214 2.06 3.06 14.37
CA LEU A 214 0.97 2.08 14.35
C LEU A 214 0.37 1.85 15.76
N ALA A 215 1.22 1.76 16.79
CA ALA A 215 0.76 1.62 18.17
C ALA A 215 0.01 2.85 18.67
N LEU A 216 0.44 4.05 18.30
CA LEU A 216 -0.26 5.31 18.59
C LEU A 216 -1.58 5.41 17.81
N ALA A 217 -1.59 5.04 16.52
CA ALA A 217 -2.78 5.02 15.68
C ALA A 217 -3.87 4.11 16.27
N GLN A 218 -3.50 2.92 16.72
CA GLN A 218 -4.44 2.01 17.38
C GLN A 218 -5.04 2.64 18.65
N LYS A 219 -4.21 3.33 19.46
CA LYS A 219 -4.68 4.05 20.67
C LYS A 219 -5.54 5.27 20.32
N ALA A 220 -5.36 5.84 19.15
CA ALA A 220 -6.18 6.94 18.61
C ALA A 220 -7.50 6.45 18.00
N GLY A 221 -7.81 5.14 18.06
CA GLY A 221 -9.02 4.56 17.47
C GLY A 221 -8.96 4.39 15.95
N ILE A 222 -7.76 4.39 15.36
CA ILE A 222 -7.54 4.12 13.93
C ILE A 222 -7.35 2.62 13.75
N ALA A 223 -8.10 2.03 12.83
CA ALA A 223 -7.88 0.64 12.43
C ALA A 223 -6.52 0.50 11.75
N VAL A 224 -5.67 -0.39 12.26
CA VAL A 224 -4.35 -0.74 11.71
C VAL A 224 -4.23 -2.26 11.62
N PRO A 225 -3.42 -2.80 10.72
CA PRO A 225 -3.15 -4.23 10.69
C PRO A 225 -2.43 -4.68 11.97
N PRO A 226 -2.62 -5.91 12.43
CA PRO A 226 -1.80 -6.48 13.49
C PRO A 226 -0.31 -6.35 13.14
N ALA A 227 0.44 -5.74 14.05
CA ALA A 227 1.84 -5.41 13.86
C ALA A 227 2.69 -5.86 15.05
N ARG A 228 3.91 -6.30 14.79
CA ARG A 228 4.92 -6.58 15.82
C ARG A 228 6.32 -6.39 15.29
N VAL A 229 7.25 -6.09 16.19
CA VAL A 229 8.67 -6.02 15.87
C VAL A 229 9.35 -7.30 16.36
N GLU A 230 10.17 -7.89 15.49
CA GLU A 230 11.06 -8.99 15.83
C GLU A 230 12.53 -8.55 15.72
N ALA A 231 13.36 -8.95 16.66
CA ALA A 231 14.81 -8.76 16.57
C ALA A 231 15.42 -9.92 15.77
N VAL A 232 16.05 -9.59 14.66
CA VAL A 232 16.70 -10.55 13.74
C VAL A 232 18.14 -10.11 13.55
N ALA A 233 19.10 -10.90 13.99
CA ALA A 233 20.53 -10.55 13.94
C ALA A 233 20.79 -9.11 14.44
N ASP A 234 20.26 -8.78 15.63
CA ASP A 234 20.33 -7.47 16.28
C ASP A 234 19.71 -6.30 15.53
N LYS A 235 18.93 -6.57 14.48
CA LYS A 235 18.19 -5.56 13.72
C LYS A 235 16.70 -5.71 13.90
N PRO A 236 15.94 -4.60 14.04
CA PRO A 236 14.49 -4.67 14.13
C PRO A 236 13.90 -4.97 12.75
N VAL A 237 12.95 -5.90 12.72
CA VAL A 237 12.12 -6.20 11.55
C VAL A 237 10.66 -6.00 11.94
N LEU A 238 9.95 -5.12 11.24
CA LEU A 238 8.53 -4.92 11.46
C LEU A 238 7.73 -5.93 10.64
N LEU A 239 6.89 -6.70 11.31
CA LEU A 239 5.95 -7.64 10.71
C LEU A 239 4.55 -7.04 10.74
N LEU A 240 3.94 -6.94 9.58
CA LEU A 240 2.58 -6.43 9.38
C LEU A 240 1.73 -7.53 8.76
N ARG A 241 0.70 -7.98 9.46
CA ARG A 241 -0.25 -8.94 8.89
C ARG A 241 -1.00 -8.32 7.72
N ARG A 242 -1.16 -9.06 6.63
CA ARG A 242 -1.90 -8.60 5.47
C ARG A 242 -3.39 -8.53 5.77
N PHE A 243 -4.00 -7.40 5.45
CA PHE A 243 -5.43 -7.15 5.66
C PHE A 243 -6.29 -7.46 4.42
N ASP A 244 -5.65 -7.73 3.29
CA ASP A 244 -6.30 -8.14 2.04
C ASP A 244 -6.47 -9.67 1.93
N ARG A 245 -6.42 -10.35 3.07
CA ARG A 245 -6.63 -11.79 3.20
C ARG A 245 -7.62 -12.08 4.34
N ASP A 246 -8.55 -13.00 4.08
CA ASP A 246 -9.48 -13.55 5.07
C ASP A 246 -9.42 -15.08 5.00
N GLY A 247 -8.75 -15.68 5.97
CA GLY A 247 -8.44 -17.11 5.93
C GLY A 247 -7.67 -17.48 4.66
N LYS A 248 -8.26 -18.33 3.82
CA LYS A 248 -7.72 -18.70 2.50
C LYS A 248 -8.22 -17.79 1.37
N GLY A 249 -9.21 -16.95 1.63
CA GLY A 249 -9.79 -16.02 0.67
C GLY A 249 -8.94 -14.77 0.50
N ARG A 250 -9.18 -14.09 -0.63
CA ARG A 250 -8.59 -12.79 -0.95
C ARG A 250 -9.67 -11.72 -0.91
N ILE A 251 -9.30 -10.52 -0.53
CA ILE A 251 -10.20 -9.37 -0.53
C ILE A 251 -9.75 -8.42 -1.64
N PRO A 252 -10.61 -8.05 -2.60
CA PRO A 252 -10.27 -7.07 -3.61
C PRO A 252 -9.81 -5.77 -2.95
N PHE A 253 -8.72 -5.23 -3.46
CA PHE A 253 -8.06 -4.02 -2.97
C PHE A 253 -7.93 -3.00 -4.08
N LEU A 254 -8.11 -1.74 -3.74
CA LEU A 254 -7.91 -0.60 -4.62
C LEU A 254 -7.25 0.53 -3.83
N SER A 255 -6.17 1.13 -4.34
CA SER A 255 -5.57 2.31 -3.73
C SER A 255 -6.43 3.56 -4.02
N ALA A 256 -6.29 4.62 -3.20
CA ALA A 256 -6.94 5.89 -3.51
C ALA A 256 -6.41 6.48 -4.82
N MET A 257 -5.14 6.27 -5.15
CA MET A 257 -4.58 6.61 -6.45
C MET A 257 -5.43 6.04 -7.60
N SER A 258 -5.73 4.74 -7.53
CA SER A 258 -6.53 4.03 -8.54
C SER A 258 -8.02 4.37 -8.46
N MET A 259 -8.56 4.55 -7.26
CA MET A 259 -9.94 4.93 -7.05
C MET A 259 -10.26 6.30 -7.69
N LEU A 260 -9.33 7.24 -7.61
CA LEU A 260 -9.46 8.59 -8.17
C LEU A 260 -9.02 8.67 -9.65
N GLY A 261 -8.41 7.63 -10.19
CA GLY A 261 -7.78 7.69 -11.52
C GLY A 261 -6.60 8.66 -11.58
N ALA A 262 -5.97 8.93 -10.44
CA ALA A 262 -4.90 9.89 -10.26
C ALA A 262 -3.57 9.35 -10.80
N LYS A 263 -2.64 10.26 -11.16
CA LYS A 263 -1.31 9.94 -11.64
C LYS A 263 -0.23 10.41 -10.68
N ASP A 264 0.96 9.83 -10.79
CA ASP A 264 2.12 10.31 -10.03
C ASP A 264 2.43 11.78 -10.38
N ASN A 265 2.83 12.54 -9.38
CA ASN A 265 3.17 13.98 -9.45
C ASN A 265 1.98 14.93 -9.71
N GLU A 266 0.75 14.46 -9.58
CA GLU A 266 -0.43 15.32 -9.50
C GLU A 266 -0.72 15.65 -8.03
N THR A 267 -1.23 16.86 -7.78
CA THR A 267 -1.69 17.27 -6.44
C THR A 267 -3.11 16.80 -6.25
N HIS A 268 -3.37 16.10 -5.17
CA HIS A 268 -4.67 15.60 -4.78
C HIS A 268 -4.94 15.90 -3.32
N SER A 269 -6.21 15.91 -2.94
CA SER A 269 -6.65 16.24 -1.60
C SER A 269 -7.42 15.11 -0.91
N TYR A 270 -7.53 15.20 0.41
CA TYR A 270 -8.42 14.35 1.19
C TYR A 270 -9.89 14.49 0.79
N LEU A 271 -10.27 15.67 0.26
CA LEU A 271 -11.65 15.93 -0.18
C LEU A 271 -12.06 15.07 -1.37
N GLU A 272 -11.14 14.79 -2.28
CA GLU A 272 -11.38 13.86 -3.39
C GLU A 272 -11.57 12.41 -2.89
N ILE A 273 -10.85 12.01 -1.83
CA ILE A 273 -11.06 10.69 -1.19
C ILE A 273 -12.44 10.66 -0.52
N VAL A 274 -12.89 11.76 0.10
CA VAL A 274 -14.24 11.90 0.66
C VAL A 274 -15.30 11.70 -0.42
N ASP A 275 -15.14 12.32 -1.59
CA ASP A 275 -16.08 12.18 -2.69
C ASP A 275 -16.14 10.73 -3.22
N ALA A 276 -14.99 10.06 -3.31
CA ALA A 276 -14.94 8.65 -3.65
C ALA A 276 -15.66 7.77 -2.61
N LEU A 277 -15.51 8.07 -1.31
CA LEU A 277 -16.22 7.37 -0.24
C LEU A 277 -17.74 7.58 -0.31
N ARG A 278 -18.19 8.78 -0.66
CA ARG A 278 -19.62 9.05 -0.88
C ARG A 278 -20.19 8.28 -2.03
N GLN A 279 -19.45 8.21 -3.12
CA GLN A 279 -19.93 7.61 -4.37
C GLN A 279 -19.83 6.08 -4.39
N TYR A 280 -18.79 5.52 -3.82
CA TYR A 280 -18.44 4.10 -3.95
C TYR A 280 -18.37 3.36 -2.61
N GLY A 281 -18.55 4.06 -1.50
CA GLY A 281 -18.39 3.49 -0.16
C GLY A 281 -19.58 2.66 0.31
N ALA A 282 -19.32 1.56 0.97
CA ALA A 282 -20.31 0.71 1.64
C ALA A 282 -20.82 1.32 2.97
N ALA A 283 -20.03 2.17 3.60
CA ALA A 283 -20.41 2.90 4.83
C ALA A 283 -19.80 4.30 4.83
N PRO A 284 -20.25 5.20 3.92
CA PRO A 284 -19.60 6.48 3.65
C PRO A 284 -19.36 7.30 4.92
N LYS A 285 -20.40 7.50 5.73
CA LYS A 285 -20.31 8.32 6.95
C LYS A 285 -19.25 7.82 7.94
N ALA A 286 -19.22 6.50 8.18
CA ALA A 286 -18.24 5.90 9.09
C ALA A 286 -16.82 5.99 8.53
N ASP A 287 -16.65 5.78 7.23
CA ASP A 287 -15.34 5.80 6.58
C ASP A 287 -14.82 7.24 6.38
N MET A 288 -15.69 8.23 6.17
CA MET A 288 -15.31 9.65 6.18
C MET A 288 -14.84 10.09 7.57
N GLU A 289 -15.54 9.72 8.65
CA GLU A 289 -15.07 10.00 10.02
C GLU A 289 -13.71 9.33 10.27
N ALA A 290 -13.53 8.08 9.86
CA ALA A 290 -12.26 7.37 10.00
C ALA A 290 -11.13 8.03 9.18
N LEU A 291 -11.41 8.51 7.98
CA LEU A 291 -10.46 9.23 7.14
C LEU A 291 -10.05 10.56 7.78
N TRP A 292 -11.01 11.34 8.29
CA TRP A 292 -10.71 12.59 8.99
C TRP A 292 -9.84 12.37 10.23
N ARG A 293 -10.13 11.32 11.01
CA ARG A 293 -9.30 10.88 12.14
C ARG A 293 -7.88 10.56 11.72
N ARG A 294 -7.68 9.90 10.57
CA ARG A 294 -6.34 9.61 10.01
C ARG A 294 -5.62 10.87 9.57
N MET A 295 -6.31 11.79 8.92
CA MET A 295 -5.76 13.10 8.52
C MET A 295 -5.24 13.86 9.75
N VAL A 296 -6.04 13.98 10.82
CA VAL A 296 -5.61 14.59 12.08
C VAL A 296 -4.40 13.84 12.66
N PHE A 297 -4.41 12.52 12.64
CA PHE A 297 -3.29 11.73 13.13
C PHE A 297 -2.02 11.99 12.32
N SER A 298 -2.08 11.99 10.98
CA SER A 298 -0.95 12.31 10.10
C SER A 298 -0.38 13.71 10.38
N ILE A 299 -1.24 14.71 10.63
CA ILE A 299 -0.83 16.05 11.05
C ILE A 299 -0.06 15.98 12.39
N LEU A 300 -0.61 15.31 13.39
CA LEU A 300 -0.06 15.30 14.74
C LEU A 300 1.21 14.48 14.91
N ILE A 301 1.50 13.56 14.00
CA ILE A 301 2.77 12.80 13.96
C ILE A 301 3.73 13.29 12.88
N SER A 302 3.37 14.34 12.14
CA SER A 302 4.12 14.84 10.97
C SER A 302 4.41 13.73 9.93
N ASN A 303 3.39 12.93 9.59
CA ASN A 303 3.47 11.93 8.53
C ASN A 303 3.37 12.61 7.15
N THR A 304 4.46 13.21 6.69
CA THR A 304 4.50 14.04 5.49
C THR A 304 4.51 13.24 4.18
N ASP A 305 4.67 11.92 4.23
CA ASP A 305 4.65 11.02 3.05
C ASP A 305 3.30 10.31 2.89
N ASP A 306 2.23 10.97 3.34
CA ASP A 306 0.86 10.44 3.29
C ASP A 306 0.23 10.63 1.90
N HIS A 307 0.74 9.91 0.91
CA HIS A 307 0.28 10.00 -0.48
C HIS A 307 -0.89 9.03 -0.76
N LEU A 308 -1.59 9.22 -1.89
CA LEU A 308 -2.78 8.46 -2.25
C LEU A 308 -2.61 6.93 -2.27
N ARG A 309 -1.38 6.40 -2.47
CA ARG A 309 -1.14 4.95 -2.37
C ARG A 309 -1.11 4.44 -0.93
N ASN A 310 -1.03 5.33 0.07
CA ASN A 310 -1.10 4.98 1.50
C ASN A 310 -2.54 4.95 2.04
N HIS A 311 -3.51 5.28 1.19
CA HIS A 311 -4.93 5.09 1.45
C HIS A 311 -5.46 3.98 0.55
N GLY A 312 -6.08 2.96 1.13
CA GLY A 312 -6.62 1.83 0.40
C GLY A 312 -8.08 1.58 0.69
N PHE A 313 -8.72 0.85 -0.22
CA PHE A 313 -10.09 0.41 -0.12
C PHE A 313 -10.15 -1.11 -0.25
N LEU A 314 -11.01 -1.72 0.54
CA LEU A 314 -11.33 -3.15 0.49
C LEU A 314 -12.77 -3.30 0.03
N TYR A 315 -13.00 -4.19 -0.91
CA TYR A 315 -14.34 -4.49 -1.39
C TYR A 315 -15.16 -5.22 -0.32
N ALA A 316 -16.33 -4.70 0.00
CA ALA A 316 -17.24 -5.19 1.05
C ALA A 316 -18.51 -5.85 0.48
N GLY A 317 -18.44 -6.38 -0.74
CA GLY A 317 -19.58 -6.99 -1.41
C GLY A 317 -20.46 -5.98 -2.16
N SER A 318 -21.73 -6.29 -2.35
CA SER A 318 -22.66 -5.48 -3.13
C SER A 318 -22.81 -4.03 -2.63
N ASP A 319 -22.46 -3.78 -1.37
CA ASP A 319 -22.59 -2.46 -0.75
C ASP A 319 -21.45 -1.50 -1.16
N GLY A 320 -20.39 -2.01 -1.79
CA GLY A 320 -19.29 -1.20 -2.31
C GLY A 320 -17.96 -1.39 -1.57
N TRP A 321 -17.21 -0.29 -1.40
CA TRP A 321 -15.86 -0.29 -0.85
C TRP A 321 -15.83 0.25 0.59
N ARG A 322 -14.91 -0.24 1.38
CA ARG A 322 -14.64 0.26 2.74
C ARG A 322 -13.21 0.76 2.83
N LEU A 323 -12.98 1.79 3.60
CA LEU A 323 -11.64 2.27 3.89
C LEU A 323 -10.82 1.16 4.58
N SER A 324 -9.64 0.81 4.02
CA SER A 324 -8.77 -0.23 4.57
C SER A 324 -8.21 0.15 5.95
N PRO A 325 -7.63 -0.75 6.74
CA PRO A 325 -6.74 -0.37 7.83
C PRO A 325 -5.65 0.60 7.36
N ALA A 326 -5.19 1.51 8.24
CA ALA A 326 -4.11 2.43 7.92
C ALA A 326 -2.77 1.69 7.95
N TYR A 327 -1.88 2.02 7.04
CA TYR A 327 -0.55 1.45 6.88
C TYR A 327 0.43 2.51 6.40
N ASP A 328 1.73 2.22 6.50
CA ASP A 328 2.83 3.10 6.07
C ASP A 328 2.81 4.49 6.75
N LEU A 329 2.60 4.45 8.06
CA LEU A 329 2.56 5.64 8.92
C LEU A 329 3.97 5.97 9.40
N ASN A 330 4.56 7.04 8.86
CA ASN A 330 5.97 7.37 9.09
C ASN A 330 6.12 8.80 9.64
N PRO A 331 6.35 8.98 10.96
CA PRO A 331 6.65 10.29 11.51
C PRO A 331 8.01 10.80 10.99
N VAL A 332 8.06 12.05 10.58
CA VAL A 332 9.25 12.68 10.02
C VAL A 332 9.57 13.95 10.80
N PRO A 333 10.79 14.09 11.40
CA PRO A 333 11.15 15.30 12.09
C PRO A 333 11.46 16.45 11.10
N THR A 334 11.30 17.68 11.56
CA THR A 334 11.39 18.90 10.70
C THR A 334 12.79 19.20 10.16
N ASP A 335 13.83 18.62 10.74
CA ASP A 335 15.20 18.69 10.21
C ASP A 335 15.40 17.83 8.95
N ILE A 336 14.53 16.82 8.74
CA ILE A 336 14.54 15.98 7.54
C ILE A 336 13.57 16.52 6.49
N LYS A 337 12.35 16.91 6.88
CA LYS A 337 11.32 17.36 5.92
C LYS A 337 10.37 18.37 6.58
N PRO A 338 9.98 19.45 5.88
CA PRO A 338 8.98 20.37 6.39
C PRO A 338 7.62 19.67 6.57
N ARG A 339 6.78 20.21 7.46
CA ARG A 339 5.43 19.69 7.74
C ARG A 339 4.45 20.04 6.62
N ILE A 340 4.71 19.48 5.44
CA ILE A 340 3.87 19.58 4.24
C ILE A 340 3.45 18.16 3.87
N LEU A 341 2.16 17.89 3.84
CA LEU A 341 1.61 16.57 3.51
C LEU A 341 1.69 16.30 2.01
N SER A 342 1.83 15.05 1.60
CA SER A 342 1.78 14.66 0.18
C SER A 342 0.35 14.72 -0.37
N THR A 343 -0.66 14.43 0.47
CA THR A 343 -2.08 14.63 0.14
C THR A 343 -2.54 15.93 0.80
N ALA A 344 -3.06 16.86 0.01
CA ALA A 344 -3.50 18.17 0.51
C ALA A 344 -4.74 18.03 1.43
N ILE A 345 -4.83 18.92 2.43
CA ILE A 345 -5.97 18.92 3.35
C ILE A 345 -7.23 19.45 2.66
N ASN A 346 -7.06 20.51 1.86
CA ASN A 346 -8.07 21.03 0.95
C ASN A 346 -7.53 21.05 -0.48
N GLU A 347 -8.17 21.76 -1.39
CA GLU A 347 -7.79 21.81 -2.81
C GLU A 347 -6.41 22.41 -3.05
N ASP A 348 -5.96 23.37 -2.21
CA ASP A 348 -4.79 24.21 -2.46
C ASP A 348 -3.71 24.13 -1.37
N ASP A 349 -4.02 23.61 -0.17
CA ASP A 349 -3.11 23.67 0.97
C ASP A 349 -2.80 22.29 1.56
N SER A 350 -1.52 21.96 1.53
CA SER A 350 -0.93 20.74 2.07
C SER A 350 -0.26 20.94 3.44
N THR A 351 -0.35 22.13 4.02
CA THR A 351 0.28 22.41 5.32
C THR A 351 -0.32 21.51 6.40
N ALA A 352 0.51 20.77 7.11
CA ALA A 352 0.07 19.93 8.22
C ALA A 352 -0.38 20.83 9.38
N SER A 353 -1.66 21.21 9.38
CA SER A 353 -2.30 22.13 10.31
C SER A 353 -3.63 21.58 10.83
N LEU A 354 -3.79 21.52 12.16
CA LEU A 354 -5.04 21.10 12.79
C LEU A 354 -6.16 22.12 12.50
N ALA A 355 -5.85 23.42 12.53
CA ALA A 355 -6.82 24.47 12.20
C ALA A 355 -7.34 24.30 10.77
N LEU A 356 -6.48 23.96 9.81
CA LEU A 356 -6.89 23.67 8.43
C LEU A 356 -7.78 22.43 8.37
N ALA A 357 -7.43 21.34 9.06
CA ALA A 357 -8.26 20.15 9.14
C ALA A 357 -9.65 20.44 9.75
N MET A 358 -9.71 21.25 10.79
CA MET A 358 -10.97 21.68 11.40
C MET A 358 -11.84 22.48 10.41
N SER A 359 -11.24 23.33 9.57
CA SER A 359 -11.97 24.14 8.60
C SER A 359 -12.67 23.32 7.51
N VAL A 360 -12.15 22.12 7.19
CA VAL A 360 -12.73 21.22 6.17
C VAL A 360 -13.62 20.12 6.74
N ALA A 361 -13.79 20.07 8.07
CA ALA A 361 -14.53 18.98 8.74
C ALA A 361 -15.98 18.82 8.23
N GLY A 362 -16.61 19.91 7.81
CA GLY A 362 -17.95 19.88 7.21
C GLY A 362 -18.05 19.04 5.93
N TYR A 363 -16.99 18.95 5.14
CA TYR A 363 -16.94 18.08 3.97
C TYR A 363 -16.97 16.59 4.36
N PHE A 364 -16.50 16.24 5.55
CA PHE A 364 -16.57 14.88 6.12
C PHE A 364 -17.88 14.60 6.84
N GLU A 365 -18.85 15.51 6.76
CA GLU A 365 -20.14 15.43 7.46
C GLU A 365 -20.00 15.38 9.00
N LEU A 366 -18.96 16.02 9.53
CA LEU A 366 -18.68 16.07 10.95
C LEU A 366 -19.11 17.40 11.57
N GLU A 367 -19.87 17.30 12.66
CA GLU A 367 -20.24 18.44 13.49
C GLU A 367 -19.03 18.92 14.32
N THR A 368 -19.02 20.21 14.66
CA THR A 368 -17.90 20.85 15.37
C THR A 368 -17.53 20.14 16.69
N ASP A 369 -18.52 19.73 17.48
CA ASP A 369 -18.24 19.04 18.75
C ASP A 369 -17.61 17.67 18.50
N ARG A 370 -18.05 16.96 17.46
CA ARG A 370 -17.46 15.66 17.09
C ARG A 370 -16.02 15.80 16.59
N THR A 371 -15.72 16.84 15.83
CA THR A 371 -14.35 17.10 15.37
C THR A 371 -13.40 17.40 16.53
N ARG A 372 -13.83 18.23 17.50
CA ARG A 372 -13.05 18.49 18.72
C ARG A 372 -12.83 17.23 19.53
N GLU A 373 -13.88 16.43 19.72
CA GLU A 373 -13.77 15.16 20.43
C GLU A 373 -12.72 14.23 19.78
N ILE A 374 -12.78 14.07 18.44
CA ILE A 374 -11.83 13.21 17.71
C ILE A 374 -10.42 13.80 17.79
N ALA A 375 -10.24 15.11 17.58
CA ALA A 375 -8.93 15.74 17.71
C ALA A 375 -8.33 15.54 19.11
N GLY A 376 -9.13 15.71 20.16
CA GLY A 376 -8.73 15.46 21.54
C GLY A 376 -8.36 13.97 21.81
N GLN A 377 -9.12 13.03 21.24
CA GLN A 377 -8.80 11.60 21.35
C GLN A 377 -7.45 11.28 20.68
N VAL A 378 -7.23 11.78 19.46
CA VAL A 378 -5.99 11.61 18.71
C VAL A 378 -4.83 12.29 19.44
N GLY A 379 -5.00 13.53 19.89
CA GLY A 379 -3.99 14.27 20.67
C GLY A 379 -3.58 13.53 21.93
N LYS A 380 -4.54 13.01 22.71
CA LYS A 380 -4.25 12.18 23.91
C LYS A 380 -3.47 10.89 23.59
N ALA A 381 -3.71 10.27 22.45
CA ALA A 381 -2.94 9.12 22.01
C ALA A 381 -1.52 9.52 21.62
N VAL A 382 -1.38 10.54 20.77
CA VAL A 382 -0.10 11.03 20.27
C VAL A 382 0.78 11.59 21.38
N SER A 383 0.22 12.29 22.39
CA SER A 383 0.98 12.83 23.52
C SER A 383 1.79 11.77 24.31
N LYS A 384 1.50 10.49 24.11
CA LYS A 384 2.22 9.36 24.74
C LYS A 384 3.41 8.86 23.90
N TRP A 385 3.78 9.56 22.82
CA TRP A 385 4.76 9.10 21.85
C TRP A 385 6.13 8.77 22.44
N ARG A 386 6.66 9.58 23.37
CA ARG A 386 7.96 9.32 24.04
C ARG A 386 7.95 8.00 24.81
N ARG A 387 6.85 7.75 25.53
CA ARG A 387 6.68 6.49 26.27
C ARG A 387 6.57 5.30 25.33
N GLU A 388 5.86 5.46 24.22
CA GLU A 388 5.73 4.40 23.23
C GLU A 388 7.05 4.12 22.51
N ALA A 389 7.79 5.16 22.14
CA ALA A 389 9.13 5.05 21.56
C ALA A 389 10.10 4.30 22.48
N ALA A 390 10.12 4.64 23.78
CA ALA A 390 10.94 3.94 24.78
C ALA A 390 10.54 2.46 24.91
N ARG A 391 9.25 2.13 24.82
CA ARG A 391 8.77 0.72 24.86
C ARG A 391 9.24 -0.09 23.66
N HIS A 392 9.43 0.54 22.50
CA HIS A 392 9.97 -0.08 21.30
C HIS A 392 11.51 -0.11 21.28
N GLY A 393 12.18 0.31 22.36
CA GLY A 393 13.63 0.22 22.52
C GLY A 393 14.42 1.32 21.83
N LEU A 394 13.77 2.43 21.41
CA LEU A 394 14.46 3.59 20.85
C LEU A 394 15.30 4.29 21.92
N SER A 395 16.50 4.74 21.55
CA SER A 395 17.41 5.44 22.45
C SER A 395 16.89 6.83 22.80
N LYS A 396 17.33 7.38 23.96
CA LYS A 396 16.98 8.75 24.36
C LYS A 396 17.38 9.78 23.30
N THR A 397 18.56 9.64 22.72
CA THR A 397 19.06 10.55 21.64
C THR A 397 18.14 10.53 20.44
N GLU A 398 17.69 9.35 20.01
CA GLU A 398 16.80 9.20 18.87
C GLU A 398 15.39 9.72 19.18
N ILE A 399 14.90 9.49 20.40
CA ILE A 399 13.63 10.06 20.88
C ILE A 399 13.69 11.59 20.85
N GLU A 400 14.78 12.20 21.37
CA GLU A 400 14.93 13.67 21.33
C GLU A 400 15.00 14.23 19.91
N ARG A 401 15.68 13.56 18.98
CA ARG A 401 15.72 13.96 17.57
C ARG A 401 14.33 14.02 16.95
N MET A 402 13.45 13.10 17.33
CA MET A 402 12.09 13.04 16.79
C MET A 402 11.10 14.02 17.45
N ALA A 403 11.54 14.82 18.43
CA ALA A 403 10.64 15.73 19.15
C ALA A 403 9.87 16.67 18.22
N SER A 404 10.51 17.21 17.17
CA SER A 404 9.88 18.14 16.23
C SER A 404 8.76 17.50 15.37
N ALA A 405 8.74 16.17 15.25
CA ALA A 405 7.65 15.47 14.57
C ALA A 405 6.37 15.45 15.39
N PHE A 406 6.46 15.58 16.72
CA PHE A 406 5.32 15.41 17.63
C PHE A 406 5.06 16.65 18.50
N GLU A 407 6.08 17.39 18.90
CA GLU A 407 5.97 18.51 19.86
C GLU A 407 5.84 19.85 19.13
N HIS A 408 4.66 20.14 18.64
CA HIS A 408 4.29 21.35 17.90
C HIS A 408 2.95 21.91 18.37
N GLU A 409 2.57 23.10 17.90
CA GLU A 409 1.35 23.80 18.34
C GLU A 409 0.10 22.98 18.05
N ASP A 410 -0.02 22.28 16.91
CA ASP A 410 -1.21 21.49 16.60
C ASP A 410 -1.47 20.40 17.67
N LEU A 411 -0.42 19.77 18.24
CA LEU A 411 -0.64 18.81 19.33
C LEU A 411 -1.13 19.49 20.60
N LYS A 412 -0.62 20.69 20.93
CA LYS A 412 -1.09 21.45 22.09
C LYS A 412 -2.54 21.85 21.91
N GLU A 413 -2.90 22.35 20.73
CA GLU A 413 -4.27 22.71 20.36
C GLU A 413 -5.21 21.51 20.49
N ALA A 414 -4.85 20.35 19.93
CA ALA A 414 -5.64 19.12 20.04
C ALA A 414 -5.86 18.66 21.50
N LEU A 415 -5.00 19.04 22.44
CA LEU A 415 -5.11 18.66 23.85
C LEU A 415 -5.95 19.66 24.66
N THR A 416 -6.11 20.89 24.20
CA THR A 416 -6.79 22.00 24.92
C THR A 416 -8.18 22.30 24.38
N GLY A 417 -8.48 21.93 23.14
CA GLY A 417 -9.80 22.13 22.48
C GLY A 417 -10.71 20.96 22.73
#